data_df83904992dcc9e947ebd673ab2ad0c2
#
_entry.id   df83904992dcc9e947ebd673ab2ad0c2
#
_cell.length_a   1.000
_cell.length_b   1.000
_cell.length_c   1.000
_cell.angle_alpha   90.00
_cell.angle_beta   90.00
_cell.angle_gamma   90.00
#
_symmetry.space_group_name_H-M   'P 1'
#
loop_
_entity.id
_entity.type
_entity.pdbx_description
1 polymer ?
#
loop_
_entity_poly.entity_id
_entity_poly.type
_entity_poly.pdbx_seq_one_letter_code
_entity_poly.pdbx_strand_id
1 'polypeptide(L)'
;MITIAHIYNDFNGKFGIPRQSGLVEGLEARIVFCPEYRNADALRGLEGFSHIWLLWDFSQAHTEKWSPTVRPPRLGGNKRMGVWATRSPFRPNNIGLSSVRLTKIELDTPEGPVIHVEGAD
;
A
#
# COMPACT_ATOMS: atom_id res chain seq x y z
N MET A 1 9.41 12.92 -1.07
CA MET A 1 9.44 11.50 -1.46
C MET A 1 9.00 11.37 -2.90
N ILE A 2 9.70 10.57 -3.66
CA ILE A 2 9.39 10.37 -5.07
C ILE A 2 8.58 9.10 -5.23
N THR A 3 7.46 9.17 -5.95
CA THR A 3 6.66 8.00 -6.25
C THR A 3 7.34 7.18 -7.33
N ILE A 4 7.63 5.93 -7.03
CA ILE A 4 8.32 5.05 -7.98
C ILE A 4 7.40 4.01 -8.59
N ALA A 5 6.23 3.78 -8.00
CA ALA A 5 5.33 2.73 -8.46
C ALA A 5 3.92 3.02 -7.99
N HIS A 6 2.97 2.34 -8.61
CA HIS A 6 1.57 2.38 -8.22
C HIS A 6 1.08 0.97 -8.00
N ILE A 7 0.12 0.83 -7.07
CA ILE A 7 -0.44 -0.47 -6.77
C ILE A 7 -1.87 -0.55 -7.31
N TYR A 8 -2.20 -1.67 -7.90
CA TYR A 8 -3.50 -1.91 -8.47
C TYR A 8 -4.10 -3.15 -7.84
N ASN A 9 -5.33 -3.01 -7.38
CA ASN A 9 -6.04 -4.09 -6.75
C ASN A 9 -6.85 -4.84 -7.79
N ASP A 10 -6.79 -6.16 -7.74
CA ASP A 10 -7.54 -6.97 -8.70
C ASP A 10 -9.03 -6.80 -8.56
N PHE A 11 -9.48 -6.27 -7.44
CA PHE A 11 -10.89 -6.04 -7.18
C PHE A 11 -11.29 -4.59 -7.34
N ASN A 12 -10.56 -3.85 -8.15
CA ASN A 12 -10.85 -2.45 -8.34
C ASN A 12 -12.11 -2.24 -9.16
N GLY A 13 -12.75 -3.29 -9.58
CA GLY A 13 -13.94 -3.22 -10.39
C GLY A 13 -15.07 -2.51 -9.67
N LYS A 14 -16.02 -2.06 -10.44
CA LYS A 14 -17.12 -1.28 -9.96
C LYS A 14 -17.98 -2.04 -8.95
N PHE A 15 -17.99 -3.34 -9.02
CA PHE A 15 -18.76 -4.11 -8.04
C PHE A 15 -17.99 -5.30 -7.53
N GLY A 16 -16.77 -5.41 -7.93
CA GLY A 16 -15.99 -6.56 -7.52
C GLY A 16 -15.38 -6.42 -6.17
N ILE A 17 -15.67 -5.35 -5.49
CA ILE A 17 -15.03 -5.10 -4.23
C ILE A 17 -15.51 -6.09 -3.19
N PRO A 18 -14.61 -6.81 -2.56
CA PRO A 18 -14.99 -7.73 -1.50
C PRO A 18 -15.60 -6.98 -0.34
N ARG A 19 -16.73 -7.42 0.09
CA ARG A 19 -17.40 -6.83 1.23
C ARG A 19 -17.23 -7.67 2.45
N GLN A 20 -17.16 -8.95 2.24
CA GLN A 20 -17.06 -9.88 3.33
C GLN A 20 -15.65 -9.82 3.87
N SER A 21 -15.54 -9.59 5.15
CA SER A 21 -14.25 -9.46 5.78
C SER A 21 -13.37 -10.67 5.53
N GLY A 22 -13.97 -11.84 5.43
CA GLY A 22 -13.19 -13.04 5.19
C GLY A 22 -12.51 -13.07 3.84
N LEU A 23 -12.98 -12.25 2.92
CA LEU A 23 -12.38 -12.21 1.58
C LEU A 23 -11.30 -11.16 1.45
N VAL A 24 -11.15 -10.32 2.43
CA VAL A 24 -10.11 -9.29 2.37
C VAL A 24 -8.76 -9.90 2.68
N GLU A 25 -8.76 -10.91 3.50
CA GLU A 25 -7.55 -11.63 3.83
C GLU A 25 -7.02 -12.29 2.57
N GLY A 26 -5.79 -12.05 2.23
CA GLY A 26 -5.22 -12.61 1.02
C GLY A 26 -5.60 -11.85 -0.25
N LEU A 27 -6.12 -10.65 -0.10
CA LEU A 27 -6.42 -9.82 -1.25
C LEU A 27 -5.16 -9.56 -2.05
N GLU A 28 -5.23 -9.85 -3.36
CA GLU A 28 -4.08 -9.73 -4.24
C GLU A 28 -4.06 -8.38 -4.92
N ALA A 29 -2.85 -7.90 -5.15
CA ALA A 29 -2.63 -6.64 -5.85
C ALA A 29 -1.34 -6.76 -6.64
N ARG A 30 -1.17 -5.87 -7.61
CA ARG A 30 0.05 -5.82 -8.39
C ARG A 30 0.65 -4.43 -8.32
N ILE A 31 1.95 -4.38 -8.30
CA ILE A 31 2.70 -3.15 -8.22
C ILE A 31 3.39 -2.94 -9.55
N VAL A 32 3.11 -1.81 -10.18
CA VAL A 32 3.65 -1.46 -11.49
C VAL A 32 4.50 -0.22 -11.32
N PHE A 33 5.74 -0.30 -11.77
CA PHE A 33 6.66 0.82 -11.64
C PHE A 33 6.36 1.93 -12.64
N CYS A 34 6.64 3.14 -12.24
CA CYS A 34 6.64 4.27 -13.17
C CYS A 34 7.69 4.00 -14.25
N PRO A 35 7.47 4.48 -15.49
CA PRO A 35 8.34 4.09 -16.60
C PRO A 35 9.82 4.28 -16.36
N GLU A 36 10.21 5.37 -15.70
CA GLU A 36 11.63 5.63 -15.49
C GLU A 36 12.28 4.69 -14.48
N TYR A 37 11.47 3.91 -13.75
CA TYR A 37 12.00 2.97 -12.75
C TYR A 37 11.78 1.51 -13.15
N ARG A 38 11.41 1.25 -14.38
CA ARG A 38 11.18 -0.10 -14.89
C ARG A 38 12.49 -0.74 -15.27
N ASN A 39 13.17 -1.26 -14.29
CA ASN A 39 14.47 -1.91 -14.50
C ASN A 39 14.50 -3.19 -13.69
N ALA A 40 14.53 -4.32 -14.41
CA ALA A 40 14.48 -5.63 -13.77
C ALA A 40 15.67 -5.86 -12.83
N ASP A 41 16.80 -5.25 -13.12
CA ASP A 41 17.97 -5.44 -12.26
C ASP A 41 17.76 -4.88 -10.86
N ALA A 42 16.88 -3.90 -10.73
CA ALA A 42 16.59 -3.32 -9.41
C ALA A 42 15.84 -4.28 -8.50
N LEU A 43 15.24 -5.32 -9.08
CA LEU A 43 14.50 -6.31 -8.30
C LEU A 43 15.32 -7.57 -8.03
N ARG A 44 16.57 -7.59 -8.47
CA ARG A 44 17.40 -8.78 -8.33
C ARG A 44 17.56 -9.13 -6.85
N GLY A 45 17.20 -10.36 -6.50
CA GLY A 45 17.30 -10.83 -5.13
C GLY A 45 16.04 -10.62 -4.31
N LEU A 46 15.08 -9.85 -4.82
CA LEU A 46 13.85 -9.58 -4.08
C LEU A 46 13.05 -10.86 -3.85
N GLU A 47 13.14 -11.80 -4.77
CA GLU A 47 12.41 -13.05 -4.67
C GLU A 47 12.83 -13.89 -3.46
N GLY A 48 13.94 -13.55 -2.82
CA GLY A 48 14.37 -14.25 -1.62
C GLY A 48 13.64 -13.83 -0.35
N PHE A 49 12.77 -12.83 -0.45
CA PHE A 49 12.04 -12.33 0.70
C PHE A 49 10.59 -12.79 0.66
N SER A 50 10.03 -13.08 1.84
CA SER A 50 8.63 -13.46 1.91
C SER A 50 7.70 -12.25 1.92
N HIS A 51 8.20 -11.13 2.42
CA HIS A 51 7.41 -9.90 2.58
C HIS A 51 8.24 -8.72 2.14
N ILE A 52 7.54 -7.66 1.76
CA ILE A 52 8.19 -6.40 1.43
C ILE A 52 7.47 -5.28 2.14
N TRP A 53 8.19 -4.19 2.35
CA TRP A 53 7.64 -2.98 2.93
C TRP A 53 7.20 -2.04 1.82
N LEU A 54 6.03 -1.46 1.98
CA LEU A 54 5.54 -0.43 1.09
C LEU A 54 5.42 0.87 1.88
N LEU A 55 6.01 1.92 1.33
CA LEU A 55 5.84 3.25 1.89
C LEU A 55 4.82 3.98 1.04
N TRP A 56 3.76 4.43 1.68
CA TRP A 56 2.67 5.10 0.99
C TRP A 56 2.78 6.60 1.15
N ASP A 57 2.46 7.28 0.08
CA ASP A 57 2.35 8.72 0.09
C ASP A 57 0.87 9.08 0.15
N PHE A 58 0.44 9.63 1.27
CA PHE A 58 -0.94 10.10 1.42
C PHE A 58 -1.07 11.48 0.81
N SER A 59 -0.97 11.58 -0.50
CA SER A 59 -0.90 12.86 -1.17
C SER A 59 -2.15 13.70 -0.94
N GLN A 60 -3.29 13.07 -0.73
CA GLN A 60 -4.51 13.81 -0.51
C GLN A 60 -4.58 14.45 0.87
N ALA A 61 -3.71 14.05 1.77
CA ALA A 61 -3.66 14.62 3.10
C ALA A 61 -2.57 15.67 3.26
N HIS A 62 -1.83 15.99 2.20
CA HIS A 62 -0.68 16.87 2.30
C HIS A 62 -1.01 18.28 2.69
N THR A 63 -2.20 18.73 2.39
CA THR A 63 -2.61 20.09 2.72
C THR A 63 -3.19 20.20 4.12
N GLU A 64 -3.41 19.08 4.76
CA GLU A 64 -4.05 19.09 6.06
C GLU A 64 -3.06 19.34 7.16
N LYS A 65 -3.53 19.99 8.18
CA LYS A 65 -2.73 20.14 9.38
C LYS A 65 -2.66 18.81 10.09
N TRP A 66 -1.52 18.56 10.71
CA TRP A 66 -1.43 17.37 11.55
C TRP A 66 -2.35 17.54 12.76
N SER A 67 -2.78 16.45 13.32
CA SER A 67 -3.64 16.45 14.49
C SER A 67 -3.01 15.58 15.56
N PRO A 68 -2.90 16.08 16.79
CA PRO A 68 -2.31 15.27 17.87
C PRO A 68 -3.17 14.09 18.26
N THR A 69 -4.48 14.17 18.02
CA THR A 69 -5.37 13.05 18.30
C THR A 69 -6.28 12.79 17.10
N VAL A 70 -6.67 11.54 16.96
CA VAL A 70 -7.55 11.11 15.89
C VAL A 70 -8.53 10.09 16.43
N ARG A 71 -9.58 9.80 15.67
CA ARG A 71 -10.60 8.81 16.02
C ARG A 71 -10.54 7.67 15.02
N PRO A 72 -9.76 6.63 15.29
CA PRO A 72 -9.63 5.54 14.34
C PRO A 72 -10.98 4.82 14.16
N PRO A 73 -11.38 4.58 12.90
CA PRO A 73 -12.64 3.88 12.65
C PRO A 73 -12.69 2.48 13.24
N ARG A 74 -11.56 1.80 13.26
CA ARG A 74 -11.50 0.44 13.80
C ARG A 74 -11.83 0.36 15.28
N LEU A 75 -11.75 1.49 15.97
CA LEU A 75 -12.11 1.55 17.37
C LEU A 75 -13.51 2.15 17.55
N GLY A 76 -14.31 2.12 16.50
CA GLY A 76 -15.67 2.61 16.55
C GLY A 76 -15.82 4.10 16.33
N GLY A 77 -14.72 4.80 16.08
CA GLY A 77 -14.78 6.23 15.81
C GLY A 77 -15.10 7.09 17.01
N ASN A 78 -15.34 6.49 18.18
CA ASN A 78 -15.72 7.22 19.36
C ASN A 78 -14.58 7.47 20.31
N LYS A 79 -13.49 6.76 20.14
CA LYS A 79 -12.35 6.87 21.04
C LYS A 79 -11.24 7.64 20.34
N ARG A 80 -10.77 8.68 21.01
CA ARG A 80 -9.65 9.44 20.48
C ARG A 80 -8.34 8.80 20.92
N MET A 81 -7.42 8.74 19.98
CA MET A 81 -6.10 8.18 20.24
C MET A 81 -5.05 9.21 19.83
N GLY A 82 -3.89 9.16 20.46
CA GLY A 82 -2.78 9.94 19.97
C GLY A 82 -2.39 9.52 18.57
N VAL A 83 -2.04 10.49 17.75
CA VAL A 83 -1.76 10.21 16.34
C VAL A 83 -0.59 9.24 16.18
N TRP A 84 0.39 9.31 17.08
CA TRP A 84 1.53 8.41 17.01
C TRP A 84 1.17 6.95 17.30
N ALA A 85 0.02 6.74 17.91
CA ALA A 85 -0.45 5.38 18.21
C ALA A 85 -1.32 4.82 17.10
N THR A 86 -1.43 5.50 15.98
CA THR A 86 -2.29 5.10 14.88
C THR A 86 -1.52 5.17 13.57
N ARG A 87 -2.19 4.73 12.51
CA ARG A 87 -1.66 4.84 11.15
C ARG A 87 -2.34 5.97 10.39
N SER A 88 -2.92 6.90 11.10
CA SER A 88 -3.61 8.03 10.50
C SER A 88 -2.67 8.87 9.64
N PRO A 89 -3.16 9.37 8.50
CA PRO A 89 -2.35 10.26 7.67
C PRO A 89 -2.20 11.67 8.22
N PHE A 90 -2.94 12.01 9.27
CA PHE A 90 -2.91 13.36 9.84
C PHE A 90 -1.70 13.58 10.73
N ARG A 91 -0.57 13.26 10.24
CA ARG A 91 0.72 13.43 10.92
C ARG A 91 1.59 14.37 10.11
N PRO A 92 2.64 14.92 10.72
CA PRO A 92 3.48 15.90 10.02
C PRO A 92 4.03 15.39 8.69
N ASN A 93 4.40 14.11 8.64
CA ASN A 93 4.78 13.48 7.39
C ASN A 93 3.69 12.50 7.02
N ASN A 94 3.03 12.76 5.89
CA ASN A 94 1.89 11.96 5.47
C ASN A 94 2.34 10.69 4.76
N ILE A 95 3.03 9.85 5.50
CA ILE A 95 3.62 8.61 4.98
C ILE A 95 3.04 7.44 5.75
N GLY A 96 2.58 6.45 5.03
CA GLY A 96 2.14 5.20 5.61
C GLY A 96 3.13 4.10 5.31
N LEU A 97 3.05 3.04 6.10
CA LEU A 97 3.94 1.89 5.97
C LEU A 97 3.11 0.63 6.06
N SER A 98 3.30 -0.27 5.11
CA SER A 98 2.61 -1.55 5.10
C SER A 98 3.60 -2.66 4.82
N SER A 99 3.40 -3.81 5.47
CA SER A 99 4.12 -5.02 5.15
C SER A 99 3.16 -5.94 4.40
N VAL A 100 3.56 -6.36 3.22
CA VAL A 100 2.71 -7.21 2.40
C VAL A 100 3.48 -8.45 1.99
N ARG A 101 2.74 -9.53 1.76
CA ARG A 101 3.36 -10.78 1.34
C ARG A 101 3.68 -10.73 -0.13
N LEU A 102 4.90 -11.08 -0.47
CA LEU A 102 5.35 -11.15 -1.86
C LEU A 102 4.93 -12.49 -2.43
N THR A 103 4.14 -12.48 -3.49
CA THR A 103 3.65 -13.73 -4.05
C THR A 103 4.33 -14.10 -5.36
N LYS A 104 4.69 -13.11 -6.18
CA LYS A 104 5.22 -13.40 -7.50
C LYS A 104 5.90 -12.16 -8.05
N ILE A 105 6.94 -12.36 -8.82
CA ILE A 105 7.59 -11.29 -9.55
C ILE A 105 7.60 -11.68 -11.03
N GLU A 106 7.06 -10.81 -11.88
CA GLU A 106 7.09 -10.99 -13.32
C GLU A 106 8.00 -9.91 -13.89
N LEU A 107 9.13 -10.33 -14.44
CA LEU A 107 10.12 -9.37 -14.89
C LEU A 107 9.86 -8.84 -16.29
N ASP A 108 9.10 -9.57 -17.08
CA ASP A 108 8.93 -9.24 -18.49
C ASP A 108 7.46 -9.18 -18.86
N THR A 109 6.87 -8.01 -18.61
CA THR A 109 5.47 -7.76 -18.97
C THR A 109 5.42 -6.49 -19.80
N PRO A 110 4.30 -6.24 -20.49
CA PRO A 110 4.16 -4.96 -21.23
C PRO A 110 4.30 -3.74 -20.33
N GLU A 111 4.10 -3.90 -19.03
CA GLU A 111 4.24 -2.81 -18.07
C GLU A 111 5.62 -2.83 -17.37
N GLY A 112 6.56 -3.58 -17.92
CA GLY A 112 7.86 -3.76 -17.27
C GLY A 112 7.76 -4.77 -16.14
N PRO A 113 8.68 -4.74 -15.18
CA PRO A 113 8.60 -5.67 -14.06
C PRO A 113 7.38 -5.36 -13.18
N VAL A 114 6.70 -6.40 -12.77
CA VAL A 114 5.50 -6.31 -11.94
C VAL A 114 5.69 -7.17 -10.71
N ILE A 115 5.36 -6.61 -9.56
CA ILE A 115 5.42 -7.32 -8.30
C ILE A 115 4.01 -7.64 -7.86
N HIS A 116 3.74 -8.89 -7.54
CA HIS A 116 2.45 -9.32 -7.03
C HIS A 116 2.54 -9.53 -5.54
N VAL A 117 1.56 -8.99 -4.82
CA VAL A 117 1.55 -9.05 -3.36
C VAL A 117 0.16 -9.40 -2.86
N GLU A 118 0.10 -9.82 -1.61
CA GLU A 118 -1.13 -10.08 -0.88
C GLU A 118 -1.15 -9.29 0.40
N GLY A 119 -2.36 -8.94 0.83
CA GLY A 119 -2.52 -8.30 2.12
C GLY A 119 -2.36 -6.80 2.09
N ALA A 120 -2.33 -6.20 0.91
CA ALA A 120 -2.28 -4.75 0.80
C ALA A 120 -3.67 -4.18 1.07
N ASP A 121 -3.74 -3.20 1.94
CA ASP A 121 -5.01 -2.51 2.22
C ASP A 121 -5.08 -1.14 1.58
#